data_3d483ab3223f10eca620e2efa76f16c7
#
_entry.id   3d483ab3223f10eca620e2efa76f16c7
#
_cell.length_a   1.000
_cell.length_b   1.000
_cell.length_c   1.000
_cell.angle_alpha   90.00
_cell.angle_beta   90.00
_cell.angle_gamma   90.00
#
_symmetry.space_group_name_H-M   'P 1'
#
loop_
_entity.id
_entity.type
_entity.pdbx_description
1 polymer ?
#
loop_
_entity_poly.entity_id
_entity_poly.type
_entity_poly.pdbx_seq_one_letter_code
_entity_poly.pdbx_strand_id
1 'polypeptide(L)'
;MCGFKPPEKGEEGLLEELGKRILEDRAFQKKVVGMMLSVLARALKVCRSLDPMVSGEIDTFPEDFVFILGIYGSRHPVILQNRSRGLSRIYESVEAVCQKIAITPSSVAKRLSADRSDPQRVLEVRFKSVEAGWRMVTGQISAEGAWARHDLLINGEITQAMRFLRCIQRAQAYLIPAGMANQVLPLQEPLPVKRWRVWLRMLHVKKRKPGEQED
;
A
#
# COMPACT_ATOMS: atom_id res chain seq x y z
N MET A 1 8.49 -22.69 42.57
CA MET A 1 9.50 -22.61 41.52
C MET A 1 9.03 -23.52 40.37
N CYS A 2 8.31 -22.97 39.37
CA CYS A 2 7.92 -23.73 38.18
C CYS A 2 9.10 -23.68 37.20
N GLY A 3 9.77 -24.83 37.06
CA GLY A 3 10.86 -25.01 36.11
C GLY A 3 10.32 -24.95 34.68
N PHE A 4 10.69 -23.90 33.96
CA PHE A 4 10.53 -23.83 32.51
C PHE A 4 11.47 -24.85 31.87
N LYS A 5 10.88 -25.92 31.32
CA LYS A 5 11.64 -26.94 30.57
C LYS A 5 11.86 -26.39 29.17
N PRO A 6 13.11 -26.22 28.71
CA PRO A 6 13.34 -25.78 27.33
C PRO A 6 12.80 -26.85 26.36
N PRO A 7 12.27 -26.45 25.19
CA PRO A 7 11.75 -27.37 24.19
C PRO A 7 12.85 -28.33 23.71
N GLU A 8 12.49 -29.59 23.52
CA GLU A 8 13.42 -30.61 23.03
C GLU A 8 13.82 -30.27 21.58
N LYS A 9 15.08 -30.54 21.21
CA LYS A 9 15.66 -30.22 19.87
C LYS A 9 14.80 -30.72 18.68
N GLY A 10 13.91 -31.69 18.88
CA GLY A 10 12.99 -32.16 17.85
C GLY A 10 11.80 -31.24 17.60
N GLU A 11 11.30 -30.55 18.64
CA GLU A 11 10.15 -29.64 18.53
C GLU A 11 10.55 -28.30 17.86
N GLU A 12 11.77 -27.80 18.11
CA GLU A 12 12.26 -26.58 17.45
C GLU A 12 12.39 -26.77 15.94
N GLY A 13 12.89 -27.93 15.49
CA GLY A 13 12.99 -28.26 14.06
C GLY A 13 11.64 -28.40 13.38
N LEU A 14 10.64 -28.96 14.08
CA LEU A 14 9.28 -29.12 13.57
C LEU A 14 8.56 -27.76 13.45
N LEU A 15 8.74 -26.89 14.45
CA LEU A 15 8.19 -25.53 14.43
C LEU A 15 8.81 -24.68 13.32
N GLU A 16 10.12 -24.83 13.09
CA GLU A 16 10.81 -24.13 11.99
C GLU A 16 10.33 -24.61 10.62
N GLU A 17 10.14 -25.93 10.44
CA GLU A 17 9.64 -26.49 9.18
C GLU A 17 8.17 -26.12 8.93
N LEU A 18 7.33 -26.15 9.97
CA LEU A 18 5.95 -25.66 9.89
C LEU A 18 5.90 -24.17 9.56
N GLY A 19 6.77 -23.37 10.20
CA GLY A 19 6.90 -21.96 9.90
C GLY A 19 7.28 -21.70 8.44
N LYS A 20 8.24 -22.44 7.88
CA LYS A 20 8.62 -22.36 6.47
C LYS A 20 7.47 -22.74 5.55
N ARG A 21 6.75 -23.84 5.80
CA ARG A 21 5.57 -24.25 5.00
C ARG A 21 4.46 -23.21 5.02
N ILE A 22 4.17 -22.61 6.18
CA ILE A 22 3.16 -21.55 6.31
C ILE A 22 3.60 -20.31 5.51
N LEU A 23 4.87 -19.95 5.56
CA LEU A 23 5.40 -18.79 4.82
C LEU A 23 5.46 -19.02 3.30
N GLU A 24 5.58 -20.27 2.85
CA GLU A 24 5.54 -20.66 1.44
C GLU A 24 4.12 -20.81 0.89
N ASP A 25 3.09 -20.89 1.76
CA ASP A 25 1.69 -20.96 1.32
C ASP A 25 1.26 -19.66 0.63
N ARG A 26 1.00 -19.74 -0.68
CA ARG A 26 0.54 -18.62 -1.50
C ARG A 26 -0.76 -18.00 -1.00
N ALA A 27 -1.66 -18.79 -0.44
CA ALA A 27 -2.92 -18.28 0.10
C ALA A 27 -2.67 -17.43 1.36
N PHE A 28 -1.76 -17.88 2.22
CA PHE A 28 -1.32 -17.11 3.38
C PHE A 28 -0.60 -15.83 2.97
N GLN A 29 0.39 -15.90 2.07
CA GLN A 29 1.10 -14.73 1.54
C GLN A 29 0.12 -13.71 0.95
N LYS A 30 -0.87 -14.15 0.17
CA LYS A 30 -1.88 -13.26 -0.42
C LYS A 30 -2.70 -12.53 0.63
N LYS A 31 -3.10 -13.21 1.71
CA LYS A 31 -3.81 -12.60 2.85
C LYS A 31 -2.95 -11.57 3.56
N VAL A 32 -1.68 -11.92 3.85
CA VAL A 32 -0.74 -11.02 4.52
C VAL A 32 -0.46 -9.77 3.66
N VAL A 33 -0.20 -9.95 2.37
CA VAL A 33 0.02 -8.82 1.44
C VAL A 33 -1.21 -7.91 1.43
N GLY A 34 -2.42 -8.45 1.32
CA GLY A 34 -3.65 -7.67 1.36
C GLY A 34 -3.84 -6.90 2.67
N MET A 35 -3.51 -7.53 3.81
CA MET A 35 -3.53 -6.88 5.12
C MET A 35 -2.50 -5.76 5.20
N MET A 36 -1.27 -6.01 4.76
CA MET A 36 -0.19 -5.02 4.80
C MET A 36 -0.45 -3.84 3.86
N LEU A 37 -1.04 -4.07 2.67
CA LEU A 37 -1.49 -2.97 1.80
C LEU A 37 -2.57 -2.13 2.49
N SER A 38 -3.44 -2.74 3.30
CA SER A 38 -4.43 -2.03 4.10
C SER A 38 -3.78 -1.20 5.21
N VAL A 39 -2.71 -1.71 5.83
CA VAL A 39 -1.90 -0.97 6.83
C VAL A 39 -1.17 0.18 6.15
N LEU A 40 -0.56 -0.06 4.99
CA LEU A 40 0.12 0.97 4.19
C LEU A 40 -0.83 2.11 3.78
N ALA A 41 -2.03 1.78 3.33
CA ALA A 41 -3.06 2.77 3.01
C ALA A 41 -3.45 3.64 4.22
N ARG A 42 -3.54 3.02 5.40
CA ARG A 42 -3.78 3.75 6.66
C ARG A 42 -2.60 4.63 7.02
N ALA A 43 -1.37 4.14 6.84
CA ALA A 43 -0.16 4.93 7.04
C ALA A 43 -0.12 6.14 6.09
N LEU A 44 -0.41 5.96 4.81
CA LEU A 44 -0.49 7.04 3.82
C LEU A 44 -1.49 8.13 4.25
N LYS A 45 -2.68 7.73 4.72
CA LYS A 45 -3.68 8.66 5.25
C LYS A 45 -3.14 9.49 6.41
N VAL A 46 -2.44 8.86 7.35
CA VAL A 46 -1.83 9.53 8.51
C VAL A 46 -0.64 10.38 8.08
N CYS A 47 0.24 9.87 7.21
CA CYS A 47 1.42 10.59 6.73
C CYS A 47 1.03 11.87 5.98
N ARG A 48 -0.06 11.87 5.18
CA ARG A 48 -0.55 13.10 4.55
C ARG A 48 -0.81 14.22 5.56
N SER A 49 -1.23 13.90 6.77
CA SER A 49 -1.50 14.90 7.81
C SER A 49 -0.29 15.27 8.67
N LEU A 50 0.78 14.50 8.63
CA LEU A 50 1.93 14.64 9.53
C LEU A 50 3.24 14.91 8.81
N ASP A 51 3.39 14.44 7.57
CA ASP A 51 4.62 14.55 6.78
C ASP A 51 4.41 15.53 5.62
N PRO A 52 5.08 16.71 5.64
CA PRO A 52 4.93 17.74 4.61
C PRO A 52 5.27 17.24 3.20
N MET A 53 6.23 16.30 3.07
CA MET A 53 6.61 15.74 1.78
C MET A 53 5.46 14.93 1.19
N VAL A 54 4.82 14.06 2.01
CA VAL A 54 3.67 13.28 1.56
C VAL A 54 2.48 14.19 1.25
N SER A 55 2.23 15.22 2.08
CA SER A 55 1.19 16.20 1.80
C SER A 55 1.44 16.90 0.48
N GLY A 56 2.64 17.45 0.26
CA GLY A 56 2.99 18.19 -0.95
C GLY A 56 2.85 17.35 -2.22
N GLU A 57 3.25 16.08 -2.20
CA GLU A 57 3.08 15.19 -3.35
C GLU A 57 1.60 14.85 -3.60
N ILE A 58 0.83 14.54 -2.55
CA ILE A 58 -0.60 14.20 -2.68
C ILE A 58 -1.43 15.40 -3.11
N ASP A 59 -1.09 16.61 -2.66
CA ASP A 59 -1.81 17.83 -3.00
C ASP A 59 -1.63 18.25 -4.49
N THR A 60 -0.67 17.66 -5.20
CA THR A 60 -0.54 17.83 -6.66
C THR A 60 -1.60 17.06 -7.46
N PHE A 61 -2.27 16.08 -6.82
CA PHE A 61 -3.33 15.33 -7.49
C PHE A 61 -4.66 16.07 -7.37
N PRO A 62 -5.49 16.05 -8.41
CA PRO A 62 -6.82 16.64 -8.37
C PRO A 62 -7.67 16.11 -7.22
N GLU A 63 -8.65 16.89 -6.78
CA GLU A 63 -9.69 16.40 -5.90
C GLU A 63 -10.45 15.24 -6.58
N ASP A 64 -10.89 14.28 -5.78
CA ASP A 64 -11.51 13.03 -6.23
C ASP A 64 -10.60 12.08 -7.03
N PHE A 65 -9.30 12.34 -7.08
CA PHE A 65 -8.35 11.41 -7.70
C PHE A 65 -8.32 10.08 -6.95
N VAL A 66 -8.34 8.97 -7.68
CA VAL A 66 -8.42 7.62 -7.12
C VAL A 66 -7.11 6.86 -7.30
N PHE A 67 -6.62 6.30 -6.23
CA PHE A 67 -5.47 5.39 -6.20
C PHE A 67 -5.95 3.97 -5.93
N ILE A 68 -5.57 3.03 -6.77
CA ILE A 68 -5.89 1.60 -6.63
C ILE A 68 -4.60 0.84 -6.37
N LEU A 69 -4.51 0.17 -5.21
CA LEU A 69 -3.37 -0.63 -4.80
C LEU A 69 -3.79 -2.10 -4.65
N GLY A 70 -3.03 -3.03 -5.25
CA GLY A 70 -3.40 -4.44 -5.11
C GLY A 70 -2.41 -5.41 -5.73
N ILE A 71 -2.85 -6.65 -5.83
CA ILE A 71 -2.17 -7.72 -6.57
C ILE A 71 -2.99 -7.96 -7.84
N TYR A 72 -2.32 -8.18 -8.96
CA TYR A 72 -2.98 -8.54 -10.22
C TYR A 72 -3.88 -9.77 -10.04
N GLY A 73 -5.09 -9.72 -10.56
CA GLY A 73 -6.09 -10.78 -10.38
C GLY A 73 -6.71 -10.87 -8.97
N SER A 74 -6.39 -9.96 -8.05
CA SER A 74 -7.06 -9.90 -6.74
C SER A 74 -8.40 -9.18 -6.86
N ARG A 75 -9.46 -9.77 -6.26
CA ARG A 75 -10.82 -9.18 -6.21
C ARG A 75 -10.94 -8.02 -5.22
N HIS A 76 -10.01 -7.87 -4.29
CA HIS A 76 -10.11 -6.90 -3.20
C HIS A 76 -8.86 -5.99 -3.14
N PRO A 77 -8.67 -5.08 -4.10
CA PRO A 77 -7.64 -4.06 -4.00
C PRO A 77 -7.99 -3.05 -2.91
N VAL A 78 -7.00 -2.30 -2.49
CA VAL A 78 -7.18 -1.14 -1.62
C VAL A 78 -7.41 0.08 -2.50
N ILE A 79 -8.50 0.78 -2.28
CA ILE A 79 -8.87 1.98 -3.04
C ILE A 79 -8.79 3.17 -2.10
N LEU A 80 -8.04 4.20 -2.52
CA LEU A 80 -7.92 5.47 -1.82
C LEU A 80 -8.39 6.60 -2.75
N GLN A 81 -9.12 7.55 -2.21
CA GLN A 81 -9.56 8.74 -2.92
C GLN A 81 -8.95 9.98 -2.27
N ASN A 82 -8.40 10.86 -3.11
CA ASN A 82 -7.94 12.17 -2.68
C ASN A 82 -9.15 13.08 -2.44
N ARG A 83 -9.28 13.63 -1.25
CA ARG A 83 -10.32 14.59 -0.89
C ARG A 83 -9.69 15.83 -0.26
N SER A 84 -10.38 16.95 -0.28
CA SER A 84 -9.93 18.22 0.31
C SER A 84 -9.46 18.10 1.77
N ARG A 85 -10.08 17.21 2.54
CA ARG A 85 -9.74 16.95 3.96
C ARG A 85 -8.76 15.80 4.19
N GLY A 86 -8.24 15.15 3.13
CA GLY A 86 -7.30 14.02 3.26
C GLY A 86 -7.59 12.85 2.34
N LEU A 87 -6.81 11.77 2.48
CA LEU A 87 -7.06 10.53 1.78
C LEU A 87 -8.19 9.76 2.48
N SER A 88 -9.23 9.38 1.75
CA SER A 88 -10.28 8.48 2.25
C SER A 88 -10.15 7.11 1.61
N ARG A 89 -10.44 6.05 2.39
CA ARG A 89 -10.49 4.69 1.86
C ARG A 89 -11.90 4.39 1.39
N ILE A 90 -12.01 3.88 0.17
CA ILE A 90 -13.25 3.39 -0.40
C ILE A 90 -13.31 1.88 -0.23
N TYR A 91 -14.45 1.36 0.22
CA TYR A 91 -14.70 -0.07 0.42
C TYR A 91 -15.57 -0.68 -0.68
N GLU A 92 -15.87 0.09 -1.71
CA GLU A 92 -16.64 -0.36 -2.87
C GLU A 92 -15.78 -1.19 -3.83
N SER A 93 -16.42 -1.91 -4.75
CA SER A 93 -15.69 -2.62 -5.80
C SER A 93 -15.06 -1.64 -6.79
N VAL A 94 -14.01 -2.07 -7.48
CA VAL A 94 -13.33 -1.24 -8.51
C VAL A 94 -14.34 -0.82 -9.58
N GLU A 95 -15.21 -1.75 -9.97
CA GLU A 95 -16.23 -1.52 -10.98
C GLU A 95 -17.22 -0.42 -10.57
N ALA A 96 -17.69 -0.44 -9.30
CA ALA A 96 -18.59 0.57 -8.77
C ALA A 96 -17.93 1.95 -8.70
N VAL A 97 -16.66 1.99 -8.30
CA VAL A 97 -15.88 3.24 -8.26
C VAL A 97 -15.64 3.79 -9.67
N CYS A 98 -15.27 2.93 -10.62
CA CYS A 98 -15.08 3.34 -12.02
C CYS A 98 -16.40 3.86 -12.64
N GLN A 99 -17.54 3.25 -12.33
CA GLN A 99 -18.83 3.73 -12.79
C GLN A 99 -19.18 5.12 -12.23
N LYS A 100 -18.93 5.37 -10.94
CA LYS A 100 -19.18 6.68 -10.31
C LYS A 100 -18.31 7.81 -10.90
N ILE A 101 -17.09 7.47 -11.36
CA ILE A 101 -16.17 8.43 -11.97
C ILE A 101 -16.41 8.54 -13.51
N ALA A 102 -17.45 7.87 -14.03
CA ALA A 102 -17.74 7.77 -15.48
C ALA A 102 -16.59 7.15 -16.30
N ILE A 103 -15.80 6.27 -15.70
CA ILE A 103 -14.72 5.54 -16.37
C ILE A 103 -15.16 4.08 -16.55
N THR A 104 -15.27 3.62 -17.79
CA THR A 104 -15.59 2.23 -18.08
C THR A 104 -14.36 1.34 -17.83
N PRO A 105 -14.46 0.20 -17.11
CA PRO A 105 -13.32 -0.69 -16.84
C PRO A 105 -12.59 -1.17 -18.09
N SER A 106 -13.31 -1.34 -19.21
CA SER A 106 -12.73 -1.70 -20.52
C SER A 106 -12.04 -0.54 -21.23
N SER A 107 -12.32 0.71 -20.85
CA SER A 107 -11.67 1.89 -21.43
C SER A 107 -10.30 2.18 -20.81
N VAL A 108 -10.02 1.64 -19.63
CA VAL A 108 -8.69 1.76 -18.99
C VAL A 108 -7.62 1.05 -19.86
N ALA A 109 -7.95 -0.07 -20.49
CA ALA A 109 -7.06 -0.76 -21.43
C ALA A 109 -7.01 -0.10 -22.83
N LYS A 110 -8.08 0.60 -23.23
CA LYS A 110 -8.24 1.16 -24.58
C LYS A 110 -7.80 2.63 -24.70
N ARG A 111 -7.70 3.37 -23.56
CA ARG A 111 -7.31 4.78 -23.53
C ARG A 111 -5.81 5.04 -23.51
N LEU A 112 -4.96 4.02 -23.56
CA LEU A 112 -3.53 4.19 -23.83
C LEU A 112 -3.24 4.76 -25.22
N SER A 113 -4.25 4.90 -26.09
CA SER A 113 -4.08 5.33 -27.49
C SER A 113 -4.93 6.53 -27.92
N ALA A 114 -5.81 7.09 -27.08
CA ALA A 114 -6.70 8.16 -27.53
C ALA A 114 -6.84 9.28 -26.48
N ASP A 115 -6.45 10.45 -26.92
CA ASP A 115 -6.73 11.79 -26.41
C ASP A 115 -6.20 12.17 -25.00
N ARG A 116 -5.16 13.01 -25.01
CA ARG A 116 -4.49 13.59 -23.83
C ARG A 116 -5.26 14.72 -23.15
N SER A 117 -6.51 14.96 -23.50
CA SER A 117 -7.27 16.14 -23.06
C SER A 117 -8.08 15.94 -21.77
N ASP A 118 -8.30 14.71 -21.31
CA ASP A 118 -9.02 14.45 -20.06
C ASP A 118 -8.01 14.05 -18.95
N PRO A 119 -7.89 14.82 -17.86
CA PRO A 119 -6.96 14.47 -16.79
C PRO A 119 -7.33 13.10 -16.21
N GLN A 120 -6.42 12.14 -16.38
CA GLN A 120 -6.60 10.79 -15.87
C GLN A 120 -6.79 10.86 -14.36
N ARG A 121 -8.00 10.56 -13.87
CA ARG A 121 -8.39 10.66 -12.46
C ARG A 121 -8.14 9.38 -11.67
N VAL A 122 -7.52 8.39 -12.30
CA VAL A 122 -7.26 7.10 -11.67
C VAL A 122 -5.82 6.67 -11.92
N LEU A 123 -5.14 6.32 -10.84
CA LEU A 123 -3.84 5.66 -10.87
C LEU A 123 -3.97 4.28 -10.26
N GLU A 124 -3.65 3.26 -11.04
CA GLU A 124 -3.65 1.89 -10.60
C GLU A 124 -2.22 1.36 -10.49
N VAL A 125 -1.87 0.86 -9.31
CA VAL A 125 -0.58 0.24 -9.02
C VAL A 125 -0.83 -1.16 -8.49
N ARG A 126 -0.47 -2.18 -9.26
CA ARG A 126 -0.66 -3.58 -8.88
C ARG A 126 0.64 -4.35 -8.92
N PHE A 127 0.86 -5.21 -7.96
CA PHE A 127 1.92 -6.21 -8.02
C PHE A 127 1.57 -7.27 -9.05
N LYS A 128 2.54 -7.66 -9.88
CA LYS A 128 2.35 -8.72 -10.89
C LYS A 128 2.08 -10.07 -10.24
N SER A 129 2.66 -10.32 -9.09
CA SER A 129 2.52 -11.59 -8.38
C SER A 129 2.39 -11.38 -6.87
N VAL A 130 1.97 -12.43 -6.17
CA VAL A 130 1.92 -12.45 -4.70
C VAL A 130 3.33 -12.32 -4.14
N GLU A 131 4.31 -12.97 -4.76
CA GLU A 131 5.72 -12.97 -4.36
C GLU A 131 6.33 -11.57 -4.48
N ALA A 132 5.98 -10.81 -5.53
CA ALA A 132 6.39 -9.43 -5.69
C ALA A 132 5.84 -8.55 -4.57
N GLY A 133 4.55 -8.69 -4.28
CA GLY A 133 3.92 -8.01 -3.15
C GLY A 133 4.51 -8.41 -1.81
N TRP A 134 4.79 -9.70 -1.61
CA TRP A 134 5.41 -10.23 -0.39
C TRP A 134 6.76 -9.59 -0.12
N ARG A 135 7.65 -9.56 -1.12
CA ARG A 135 8.98 -8.95 -0.99
C ARG A 135 8.92 -7.47 -0.58
N MET A 136 7.98 -6.71 -1.14
CA MET A 136 7.80 -5.30 -0.78
C MET A 136 7.26 -5.15 0.64
N VAL A 137 6.21 -5.88 1.02
CA VAL A 137 5.57 -5.71 2.33
C VAL A 137 6.42 -6.23 3.48
N THR A 138 7.31 -7.20 3.23
CA THR A 138 8.30 -7.69 4.21
C THR A 138 9.55 -6.82 4.28
N GLY A 139 9.65 -5.77 3.46
CA GLY A 139 10.80 -4.86 3.47
C GLY A 139 12.05 -5.44 2.80
N GLN A 140 11.93 -6.47 1.94
CA GLN A 140 13.07 -6.99 1.18
C GLN A 140 13.43 -6.10 -0.01
N ILE A 141 12.46 -5.36 -0.53
CA ILE A 141 12.62 -4.36 -1.59
C ILE A 141 11.79 -3.13 -1.28
N SER A 142 12.25 -1.96 -1.76
CA SER A 142 11.50 -0.72 -1.72
C SER A 142 10.44 -0.68 -2.84
N ALA A 143 9.51 0.28 -2.77
CA ALA A 143 8.55 0.51 -3.84
C ALA A 143 9.24 0.88 -5.17
N GLU A 144 10.30 1.69 -5.12
CA GLU A 144 11.13 2.02 -6.29
C GLU A 144 11.89 0.80 -6.80
N GLY A 145 12.43 -0.03 -5.90
CA GLY A 145 13.07 -1.30 -6.27
C GLY A 145 12.11 -2.27 -6.96
N ALA A 146 10.88 -2.36 -6.48
CA ALA A 146 9.83 -3.15 -7.13
C ALA A 146 9.48 -2.60 -8.53
N TRP A 147 9.47 -1.27 -8.70
CA TRP A 147 9.30 -0.64 -9.99
C TRP A 147 10.45 -0.97 -10.95
N ALA A 148 11.69 -0.75 -10.51
CA ALA A 148 12.88 -1.01 -11.32
C ALA A 148 13.00 -2.48 -11.77
N ARG A 149 12.50 -3.42 -10.98
CA ARG A 149 12.46 -4.85 -11.30
C ARG A 149 11.27 -5.26 -12.15
N HIS A 150 10.43 -4.31 -12.55
CA HIS A 150 9.17 -4.58 -13.25
C HIS A 150 8.21 -5.51 -12.48
N ASP A 151 8.27 -5.51 -11.15
CA ASP A 151 7.37 -6.25 -10.28
C ASP A 151 5.99 -5.55 -10.14
N LEU A 152 5.90 -4.29 -10.60
CA LEU A 152 4.67 -3.48 -10.58
C LEU A 152 4.07 -3.33 -11.98
N LEU A 153 2.75 -3.40 -12.04
CA LEU A 153 1.94 -2.94 -13.15
C LEU A 153 1.38 -1.57 -12.77
N ILE A 154 1.67 -0.56 -13.57
CA ILE A 154 1.16 0.78 -13.40
C ILE A 154 0.26 1.09 -14.58
N ASN A 155 -0.96 1.53 -14.26
CA ASN A 155 -1.92 2.04 -15.22
C ASN A 155 -2.28 3.46 -14.80
N GLY A 156 -1.82 4.42 -15.59
CA GLY A 156 -1.89 5.83 -15.28
C GLY A 156 -0.72 6.61 -15.86
N GLU A 157 -0.68 7.91 -15.60
CA GLU A 157 0.43 8.77 -15.98
C GLU A 157 1.68 8.42 -15.16
N ILE A 158 2.82 8.26 -15.82
CA ILE A 158 4.07 7.83 -15.17
C ILE A 158 4.57 8.83 -14.14
N THR A 159 4.42 10.14 -14.40
CA THR A 159 4.81 11.20 -13.47
C THR A 159 4.01 11.10 -12.17
N GLN A 160 2.70 10.91 -12.28
CA GLN A 160 1.80 10.70 -11.15
C GLN A 160 2.15 9.42 -10.39
N ALA A 161 2.46 8.35 -11.12
CA ALA A 161 2.87 7.09 -10.53
C ALA A 161 4.15 7.25 -9.70
N MET A 162 5.16 7.94 -10.21
CA MET A 162 6.42 8.18 -9.50
C MET A 162 6.22 9.02 -8.23
N ARG A 163 5.36 10.04 -8.29
CA ARG A 163 4.98 10.83 -7.10
C ARG A 163 4.32 9.96 -6.04
N PHE A 164 3.38 9.13 -6.45
CA PHE A 164 2.68 8.23 -5.53
C PHE A 164 3.61 7.15 -4.97
N LEU A 165 4.54 6.60 -5.76
CA LEU A 165 5.53 5.65 -5.28
C LEU A 165 6.46 6.27 -4.21
N ARG A 166 6.85 7.55 -4.34
CA ARG A 166 7.59 8.27 -3.28
C ARG A 166 6.77 8.37 -1.99
N CYS A 167 5.47 8.63 -2.09
CA CYS A 167 4.58 8.61 -0.92
C CYS A 167 4.52 7.23 -0.28
N ILE A 168 4.42 6.17 -1.08
CA ILE A 168 4.44 4.77 -0.60
C ILE A 168 5.75 4.48 0.12
N GLN A 169 6.89 4.80 -0.48
CA GLN A 169 8.22 4.59 0.10
C GLN A 169 8.36 5.34 1.43
N ARG A 170 7.89 6.58 1.49
CA ARG A 170 7.90 7.39 2.71
C ARG A 170 7.03 6.76 3.80
N ALA A 171 5.83 6.30 3.46
CA ALA A 171 4.95 5.60 4.38
C ALA A 171 5.54 4.27 4.87
N GLN A 172 6.22 3.50 3.99
CA GLN A 172 6.96 2.29 4.38
C GLN A 172 8.04 2.60 5.42
N ALA A 173 8.76 3.72 5.27
CA ALA A 173 9.82 4.10 6.21
C ALA A 173 9.29 4.36 7.63
N TYR A 174 8.03 4.77 7.78
CA TYR A 174 7.39 4.85 9.10
C TYR A 174 6.98 3.48 9.64
N LEU A 175 6.63 2.54 8.77
CA LEU A 175 6.13 1.22 9.15
C LEU A 175 7.26 0.24 9.51
N ILE A 176 8.38 0.32 8.80
CA ILE A 176 9.52 -0.60 8.96
C ILE A 176 10.40 -0.12 10.13
N PRO A 177 10.90 -1.06 10.98
CA PRO A 177 11.85 -0.73 12.04
C PRO A 177 13.09 -0.03 11.52
N ALA A 178 13.68 0.89 12.33
CA ALA A 178 14.78 1.76 11.90
C ALA A 178 15.99 0.99 11.37
N GLY A 179 16.34 -0.14 12.00
CA GLY A 179 17.50 -0.96 11.59
C GLY A 179 17.35 -1.57 10.21
N MET A 180 16.12 -1.93 9.81
CA MET A 180 15.83 -2.49 8.48
C MET A 180 15.58 -1.38 7.45
N ALA A 181 14.98 -0.28 7.86
CA ALA A 181 14.61 0.81 6.96
C ALA A 181 15.83 1.40 6.25
N ASN A 182 16.94 1.57 6.95
CA ASN A 182 18.16 2.16 6.39
C ASN A 182 18.83 1.28 5.31
N GLN A 183 18.58 -0.03 5.34
CA GLN A 183 19.14 -0.97 4.35
C GLN A 183 18.28 -1.06 3.08
N VAL A 184 16.95 -0.94 3.24
CA VAL A 184 15.98 -1.18 2.16
C VAL A 184 15.43 0.10 1.55
N LEU A 185 15.38 1.18 2.34
CA LEU A 185 14.76 2.45 1.98
C LEU A 185 15.80 3.58 2.13
N PRO A 186 16.64 3.84 1.10
CA PRO A 186 17.51 4.99 1.11
C PRO A 186 16.67 6.28 1.02
N LEU A 187 16.27 6.81 2.16
CA LEU A 187 15.55 8.08 2.23
C LEU A 187 16.52 9.21 1.98
N GLN A 188 16.24 10.06 1.01
CA GLN A 188 17.01 11.26 0.72
C GLN A 188 16.91 12.29 1.84
N GLU A 189 15.78 12.30 2.55
CA GLU A 189 15.51 13.23 3.64
C GLU A 189 15.10 12.50 4.92
N PRO A 190 15.50 13.01 6.10
CA PRO A 190 15.10 12.44 7.37
C PRO A 190 13.59 12.54 7.57
N LEU A 191 13.04 11.61 8.37
CA LEU A 191 11.62 11.64 8.71
C LEU A 191 11.33 12.83 9.65
N PRO A 192 10.42 13.76 9.28
CA PRO A 192 10.10 14.95 10.09
C PRO A 192 9.40 14.59 11.41
N VAL A 193 8.77 13.43 11.46
CA VAL A 193 7.98 12.96 12.60
C VAL A 193 8.53 11.65 13.12
N LYS A 194 8.53 11.47 14.43
CA LYS A 194 8.93 10.20 15.05
C LYS A 194 7.96 9.09 14.65
N ARG A 195 8.46 7.90 14.26
CA ARG A 195 7.68 6.74 13.82
C ARG A 195 6.53 6.38 14.76
N TRP A 196 6.76 6.39 16.07
CA TRP A 196 5.75 6.06 17.08
C TRP A 196 4.51 6.96 17.02
N ARG A 197 4.65 8.24 16.65
CA ARG A 197 3.50 9.16 16.48
C ARG A 197 2.58 8.73 15.34
N VAL A 198 3.17 8.27 14.22
CA VAL A 198 2.40 7.73 13.09
C VAL A 198 1.66 6.47 13.55
N TRP A 199 2.33 5.56 14.25
CA TRP A 199 1.72 4.34 14.79
C TRP A 199 0.56 4.64 15.73
N LEU A 200 0.74 5.53 16.71
CA LEU A 200 -0.34 5.92 17.60
C LEU A 200 -1.53 6.50 16.85
N ARG A 201 -1.28 7.38 15.89
CA ARG A 201 -2.37 7.98 15.12
C ARG A 201 -3.08 6.98 14.23
N MET A 202 -2.37 5.99 13.70
CA MET A 202 -2.97 4.87 12.96
C MET A 202 -3.93 4.03 13.82
N LEU A 203 -3.61 3.84 15.10
CA LEU A 203 -4.48 3.10 16.02
C LEU A 203 -5.76 3.90 16.34
N HIS A 204 -5.69 5.22 16.42
CA HIS A 204 -6.82 6.12 16.72
C HIS A 204 -7.69 6.42 15.51
N VAL A 205 -7.27 6.10 14.29
CA VAL A 205 -8.11 6.24 13.10
C VAL A 205 -9.23 5.21 13.17
N LYS A 206 -10.42 5.66 13.62
CA LYS A 206 -11.63 4.86 13.76
C LYS A 206 -11.92 4.10 12.46
N LYS A 207 -12.13 2.78 12.55
CA LYS A 207 -12.68 2.00 11.44
C LYS A 207 -14.07 2.55 11.14
N ARG A 208 -14.22 3.29 10.06
CA ARG A 208 -15.56 3.66 9.58
C ARG A 208 -16.27 2.41 9.08
N LYS A 209 -17.49 2.20 9.54
CA LYS A 209 -18.37 1.15 9.01
C LYS A 209 -18.77 1.52 7.58
N PRO A 210 -18.89 0.54 6.65
CA PRO A 210 -19.46 0.79 5.33
C PRO A 210 -20.90 1.31 5.52
N GLY A 211 -21.19 2.51 5.02
CA GLY A 211 -22.52 3.11 5.07
C GLY A 211 -22.67 4.48 5.78
N GLU A 212 -21.67 4.96 6.51
CA GLU A 212 -21.71 6.34 7.06
C GLU A 212 -21.27 7.35 6.00
N GLN A 213 -22.23 8.04 5.40
CA GLN A 213 -22.01 9.24 4.60
C GLN A 213 -21.65 10.40 5.53
N GLU A 214 -20.72 11.25 5.13
CA GLU A 214 -20.45 12.53 5.78
C GLU A 214 -21.57 13.52 5.39
N ASP A 215 -22.34 13.96 6.40
CA ASP A 215 -23.02 15.24 6.35
C ASP A 215 -22.00 16.39 6.54
#